data_1063f7181ed81e2b0b10f49f04b85901
#
_entry.id   1063f7181ed81e2b0b10f49f04b85901
#
_cell.length_a   1.000
_cell.length_b   1.000
_cell.length_c   1.000
_cell.angle_alpha   90.00
_cell.angle_beta   90.00
_cell.angle_gamma   90.00
#
_symmetry.space_group_name_H-M   'P 1'
#
loop_
_entity.id
_entity.type
_entity.pdbx_description
1 polymer ?
#
loop_
_entity_poly.entity_id
_entity_poly.type
_entity_poly.pdbx_seq_one_letter_code
_entity_poly.pdbx_strand_id
1 'polypeptide(L)'
;MHPMQGRSPIINVSSNACILAGKKILKDFLEIENLQVSKKDTSKFIAKTLIILERSIKESLQKARPEWPVNPSTIDNYKDAWVVNILSGKINFAHGIPHIAISIASFNNGKISSGCIYDPIRKELFYCETGKGSYLNEKRIRVSGRDLIMKSLINCGSDNLEINDIEKLKSSGSQIRISGCAALDLAWVASGRSDAYLDKIDLFEHSAGIILVREAGGFCTDFSMAENMLNKKEICAANPTMHNNLIKIIRNT
;
A
#
# COMPACT_ATOMS: atom_id res chain seq x y z
N MET A 1 10.08 23.60 -8.67
CA MET A 1 10.14 22.39 -7.83
C MET A 1 11.60 21.99 -7.74
N HIS A 2 12.30 22.16 -6.62
CA HIS A 2 13.70 21.72 -6.49
C HIS A 2 13.74 20.19 -6.55
N PRO A 3 14.71 19.60 -7.29
CA PRO A 3 14.95 18.16 -7.22
C PRO A 3 15.29 17.83 -5.78
N MET A 4 14.53 16.92 -5.17
CA MET A 4 14.80 16.44 -3.82
C MET A 4 16.13 15.67 -3.87
N GLN A 5 17.17 16.22 -3.25
CA GLN A 5 18.51 15.64 -3.23
C GLN A 5 18.45 14.22 -2.63
N GLY A 6 18.94 13.24 -3.39
CA GLY A 6 19.11 11.84 -2.92
C GLY A 6 18.11 10.81 -3.44
N ARG A 7 17.00 11.18 -4.09
CA ARG A 7 16.08 10.22 -4.69
C ARG A 7 16.49 9.85 -6.10
N SER A 8 16.34 8.57 -6.45
CA SER A 8 16.58 8.11 -7.83
C SER A 8 15.55 8.72 -8.81
N PRO A 9 15.86 8.75 -10.11
CA PRO A 9 14.89 9.23 -11.12
C PRO A 9 13.55 8.50 -11.05
N ILE A 10 13.54 7.18 -10.79
CA ILE A 10 12.31 6.38 -10.71
C ILE A 10 11.44 6.81 -9.51
N ILE A 11 12.06 7.04 -8.35
CA ILE A 11 11.37 7.53 -7.16
C ILE A 11 10.87 8.96 -7.35
N ASN A 12 11.64 9.82 -8.03
CA ASN A 12 11.18 11.18 -8.33
C ASN A 12 9.95 11.19 -9.22
N VAL A 13 9.91 10.33 -10.25
CA VAL A 13 8.77 10.19 -11.16
C VAL A 13 7.53 9.72 -10.39
N SER A 14 7.61 8.60 -9.68
CA SER A 14 6.47 8.05 -8.91
C SER A 14 6.01 8.99 -7.81
N SER A 15 6.94 9.61 -7.06
CA SER A 15 6.60 10.57 -6.00
C SER A 15 5.88 11.81 -6.55
N ASN A 16 6.35 12.37 -7.65
CA ASN A 16 5.71 13.52 -8.28
C ASN A 16 4.31 13.17 -8.80
N ALA A 17 4.14 12.01 -9.43
CA ALA A 17 2.84 11.54 -9.88
C ALA A 17 1.86 11.36 -8.70
N CYS A 18 2.29 10.72 -7.60
CA CYS A 18 1.50 10.57 -6.39
C CYS A 18 1.11 11.92 -5.77
N ILE A 19 2.05 12.86 -5.63
CA ILE A 19 1.80 14.18 -5.03
C ILE A 19 0.83 15.02 -5.89
N LEU A 20 0.99 15.00 -7.21
CA LEU A 20 0.07 15.71 -8.12
C LEU A 20 -1.34 15.14 -8.07
N ALA A 21 -1.48 13.82 -8.12
CA ALA A 21 -2.76 13.15 -7.97
C ALA A 21 -3.37 13.39 -6.59
N GLY A 22 -2.56 13.38 -5.54
CA GLY A 22 -2.99 13.64 -4.17
C GLY A 22 -3.59 15.02 -3.95
N LYS A 23 -3.11 16.05 -4.65
CA LYS A 23 -3.73 17.40 -4.62
C LYS A 23 -5.16 17.36 -5.15
N LYS A 24 -5.40 16.61 -6.21
CA LYS A 24 -6.74 16.43 -6.79
C LYS A 24 -7.64 15.61 -5.85
N ILE A 25 -7.13 14.50 -5.33
CA ILE A 25 -7.86 13.68 -4.34
C ILE A 25 -8.27 14.50 -3.13
N LEU A 26 -7.36 15.30 -2.57
CA LEU A 26 -7.68 16.12 -1.40
C LEU A 26 -8.80 17.13 -1.67
N LYS A 27 -8.78 17.77 -2.85
CA LYS A 27 -9.87 18.67 -3.26
C LYS A 27 -11.19 17.93 -3.37
N ASP A 28 -11.20 16.77 -4.02
CA ASP A 28 -12.42 15.99 -4.23
C ASP A 28 -12.91 15.34 -2.92
N PHE A 29 -12.00 15.02 -1.99
CA PHE A 29 -12.35 14.53 -0.66
C PHE A 29 -13.15 15.55 0.14
N LEU A 30 -12.74 16.81 0.14
CA LEU A 30 -13.50 17.89 0.79
C LEU A 30 -14.88 18.11 0.15
N GLU A 31 -14.99 17.88 -1.16
CA GLU A 31 -16.29 17.96 -1.84
C GLU A 31 -17.21 16.78 -1.48
N ILE A 32 -16.67 15.59 -1.27
CA ILE A 32 -17.45 14.42 -0.82
C ILE A 32 -18.08 14.67 0.55
N GLU A 33 -17.37 15.27 1.49
CA GLU A 33 -17.92 15.63 2.81
C GLU A 33 -19.16 16.51 2.64
N ASN A 34 -19.12 17.49 1.75
CA ASN A 34 -20.26 18.36 1.45
C ASN A 34 -21.42 17.61 0.76
N LEU A 35 -21.09 16.68 -0.17
CA LEU A 35 -22.09 15.92 -0.91
C LEU A 35 -22.85 14.93 -0.02
N GLN A 36 -22.22 14.33 0.98
CA GLN A 36 -22.87 13.43 1.93
C GLN A 36 -24.01 14.14 2.70
N VAL A 37 -23.80 15.37 3.09
CA VAL A 37 -24.85 16.20 3.76
C VAL A 37 -26.03 16.46 2.83
N SER A 38 -25.80 16.56 1.53
CA SER A 38 -26.84 16.92 0.54
C SER A 38 -27.67 15.75 0.02
N LYS A 39 -27.42 14.50 0.47
CA LYS A 39 -28.08 13.26 -0.01
C LYS A 39 -27.98 13.03 -1.54
N LYS A 40 -26.99 13.64 -2.21
CA LYS A 40 -26.75 13.44 -3.64
C LYS A 40 -26.00 12.13 -3.88
N ASP A 41 -26.26 11.51 -5.04
CA ASP A 41 -25.52 10.32 -5.46
C ASP A 41 -24.04 10.68 -5.70
N THR A 42 -23.16 10.20 -4.81
CA THR A 42 -21.72 10.42 -4.87
C THR A 42 -21.02 9.51 -5.85
N SER A 43 -21.66 8.42 -6.31
CA SER A 43 -21.04 7.38 -7.13
C SER A 43 -20.50 7.93 -8.45
N LYS A 44 -21.28 8.78 -9.12
CA LYS A 44 -20.87 9.42 -10.38
C LYS A 44 -19.70 10.39 -10.18
N PHE A 45 -19.70 11.11 -9.07
CA PHE A 45 -18.60 12.02 -8.73
C PHE A 45 -17.30 11.23 -8.49
N ILE A 46 -17.36 10.17 -7.69
CA ILE A 46 -16.24 9.28 -7.42
C ILE A 46 -15.71 8.66 -8.70
N ALA A 47 -16.58 8.10 -9.56
CA ALA A 47 -16.17 7.53 -10.84
C ALA A 47 -15.44 8.55 -11.72
N LYS A 48 -15.94 9.78 -11.81
CA LYS A 48 -15.28 10.87 -12.55
C LYS A 48 -13.91 11.20 -11.96
N THR A 49 -13.79 11.27 -10.64
CA THR A 49 -12.52 11.50 -9.95
C THR A 49 -11.51 10.42 -10.31
N LEU A 50 -11.89 9.13 -10.22
CA LEU A 50 -11.00 8.01 -10.54
C LEU A 50 -10.51 8.04 -11.97
N ILE A 51 -11.39 8.32 -12.95
CA ILE A 51 -11.00 8.44 -14.38
C ILE A 51 -9.96 9.55 -14.59
N ILE A 52 -10.17 10.71 -13.95
CA ILE A 52 -9.24 11.85 -14.08
C ILE A 52 -7.87 11.51 -13.46
N LEU A 53 -7.88 10.86 -12.30
CA LEU A 53 -6.65 10.46 -11.60
C LEU A 53 -5.87 9.42 -12.40
N GLU A 54 -6.55 8.38 -12.89
CA GLU A 54 -5.94 7.34 -13.71
C GLU A 54 -5.23 7.93 -14.93
N ARG A 55 -5.93 8.79 -15.67
CA ARG A 55 -5.37 9.48 -16.83
C ARG A 55 -4.14 10.30 -16.45
N SER A 56 -4.24 11.12 -15.41
CA SER A 56 -3.15 12.02 -14.99
C SER A 56 -1.89 11.26 -14.55
N ILE A 57 -2.07 10.17 -13.77
CA ILE A 57 -0.95 9.34 -13.33
C ILE A 57 -0.34 8.63 -14.52
N LYS A 58 -1.16 8.01 -15.38
CA LYS A 58 -0.70 7.31 -16.58
C LYS A 58 0.12 8.22 -17.49
N GLU A 59 -0.37 9.42 -17.81
CA GLU A 59 0.33 10.41 -18.61
C GLU A 59 1.68 10.79 -17.98
N SER A 60 1.74 10.99 -16.67
CA SER A 60 2.97 11.33 -15.95
C SER A 60 4.01 10.22 -16.00
N LEU A 61 3.59 8.97 -15.83
CA LEU A 61 4.47 7.79 -15.83
C LEU A 61 4.96 7.48 -17.25
N GLN A 62 4.07 7.51 -18.24
CA GLN A 62 4.41 7.24 -19.65
C GLN A 62 5.29 8.32 -20.25
N LYS A 63 5.16 9.58 -19.83
CA LYS A 63 6.10 10.65 -20.24
C LYS A 63 7.53 10.36 -19.80
N ALA A 64 7.71 9.73 -18.63
CA ALA A 64 9.04 9.41 -18.11
C ALA A 64 9.59 8.08 -18.64
N ARG A 65 8.73 7.10 -18.90
CA ARG A 65 9.05 5.77 -19.43
C ARG A 65 7.98 5.34 -20.42
N PRO A 66 8.06 5.80 -21.68
CA PRO A 66 7.02 5.52 -22.69
C PRO A 66 6.83 4.02 -22.98
N GLU A 67 7.91 3.24 -22.86
CA GLU A 67 7.95 1.81 -23.13
C GLU A 67 7.40 0.93 -21.97
N TRP A 68 7.21 1.51 -20.78
CA TRP A 68 6.72 0.77 -19.62
C TRP A 68 5.18 0.79 -19.59
N PRO A 69 4.53 -0.37 -19.67
CA PRO A 69 3.08 -0.43 -19.50
C PRO A 69 2.68 -0.04 -18.08
N VAL A 70 1.48 0.54 -17.97
CA VAL A 70 0.85 0.86 -16.68
C VAL A 70 -0.28 -0.13 -16.46
N ASN A 71 -0.26 -0.83 -15.33
CA ASN A 71 -1.22 -1.87 -14.94
C ASN A 71 -1.44 -2.94 -16.03
N PRO A 72 -0.38 -3.64 -16.47
CA PRO A 72 -0.56 -4.73 -17.41
C PRO A 72 -1.35 -5.87 -16.77
N SER A 73 -2.11 -6.63 -17.58
CA SER A 73 -2.93 -7.76 -17.11
C SER A 73 -2.10 -8.87 -16.45
N THR A 74 -0.85 -9.03 -16.90
CA THR A 74 0.13 -9.94 -16.30
C THR A 74 1.49 -9.26 -16.28
N ILE A 75 2.25 -9.44 -15.20
CA ILE A 75 3.61 -8.88 -15.08
C ILE A 75 4.62 -9.74 -15.83
N ASP A 76 4.42 -11.06 -15.90
CA ASP A 76 5.37 -12.01 -16.48
C ASP A 76 5.67 -11.74 -17.95
N ASN A 77 4.76 -11.10 -18.67
CA ASN A 77 4.92 -10.76 -20.08
C ASN A 77 5.77 -9.48 -20.31
N TYR A 78 6.14 -8.78 -19.24
CA TYR A 78 6.84 -7.52 -19.34
C TYR A 78 8.14 -7.54 -18.54
N LYS A 79 9.20 -7.02 -19.18
CA LYS A 79 10.47 -6.85 -18.50
C LYS A 79 10.36 -5.80 -17.40
N ASP A 80 9.74 -4.67 -17.73
CA ASP A 80 9.57 -3.53 -16.85
C ASP A 80 8.13 -3.01 -16.95
N ALA A 81 7.55 -2.58 -15.83
CA ALA A 81 6.17 -2.08 -15.76
C ALA A 81 5.94 -1.16 -14.58
N TRP A 82 4.90 -0.35 -14.67
CA TRP A 82 4.31 0.36 -13.54
C TRP A 82 3.06 -0.38 -13.05
N VAL A 83 2.95 -0.53 -11.74
CA VAL A 83 1.74 -1.01 -11.07
C VAL A 83 1.21 0.08 -10.17
N VAL A 84 -0.02 0.51 -10.41
CA VAL A 84 -0.61 1.69 -9.81
C VAL A 84 -1.95 1.36 -9.17
N ASN A 85 -2.12 1.66 -7.89
CA ASN A 85 -3.43 1.83 -7.27
C ASN A 85 -3.69 3.33 -7.10
N ILE A 86 -4.59 3.86 -7.91
CA ILE A 86 -4.92 5.29 -7.94
C ILE A 86 -5.62 5.79 -6.68
N LEU A 87 -6.27 4.89 -5.94
CA LEU A 87 -6.95 5.19 -4.68
C LEU A 87 -7.13 3.91 -3.86
N SER A 88 -6.22 3.66 -2.93
CA SER A 88 -6.40 2.70 -1.84
C SER A 88 -7.31 3.32 -0.79
N GLY A 89 -8.30 2.54 -0.30
CA GLY A 89 -9.33 3.08 0.59
C GLY A 89 -10.51 3.73 -0.15
N LYS A 90 -10.97 3.14 -1.27
CA LYS A 90 -12.11 3.67 -2.05
C LYS A 90 -13.38 3.83 -1.23
N ILE A 91 -13.68 2.88 -0.34
CA ILE A 91 -14.85 2.95 0.56
C ILE A 91 -14.64 4.09 1.56
N ASN A 92 -13.46 4.21 2.14
CA ASN A 92 -13.12 5.33 3.03
C ASN A 92 -13.34 6.67 2.34
N PHE A 93 -12.83 6.81 1.11
CA PHE A 93 -13.03 8.01 0.31
C PHE A 93 -14.52 8.31 0.11
N ALA A 94 -15.31 7.29 -0.28
CA ALA A 94 -16.75 7.45 -0.50
C ALA A 94 -17.52 7.89 0.77
N HIS A 95 -17.01 7.51 1.94
CA HIS A 95 -17.61 7.84 3.24
C HIS A 95 -16.98 9.07 3.94
N GLY A 96 -16.06 9.79 3.28
CA GLY A 96 -15.35 10.92 3.90
C GLY A 96 -14.43 10.52 5.05
N ILE A 97 -13.98 9.25 5.09
CA ILE A 97 -13.02 8.79 6.10
C ILE A 97 -11.61 9.15 5.64
N PRO A 98 -10.84 9.95 6.43
CA PRO A 98 -9.53 10.47 6.02
C PRO A 98 -8.40 9.43 6.14
N HIS A 99 -8.59 8.24 5.55
CA HIS A 99 -7.63 7.14 5.55
C HIS A 99 -7.58 6.52 4.15
N ILE A 100 -6.85 7.20 3.26
CA ILE A 100 -6.75 6.93 1.84
C ILE A 100 -5.33 7.16 1.35
N ALA A 101 -4.93 6.47 0.28
CA ALA A 101 -3.62 6.64 -0.34
C ALA A 101 -3.63 6.39 -1.84
N ILE A 102 -2.56 6.87 -2.49
CA ILE A 102 -2.15 6.50 -3.84
C ILE A 102 -0.91 5.63 -3.71
N SER A 103 -0.83 4.53 -4.44
CA SER A 103 0.39 3.72 -4.47
C SER A 103 0.87 3.48 -5.91
N ILE A 104 2.19 3.53 -6.10
CA ILE A 104 2.86 3.24 -7.36
C ILE A 104 4.05 2.34 -7.06
N ALA A 105 4.10 1.18 -7.70
CA ALA A 105 5.26 0.31 -7.72
C ALA A 105 5.88 0.29 -9.12
N SER A 106 7.20 0.11 -9.21
CA SER A 106 7.86 -0.26 -10.44
C SER A 106 8.31 -1.72 -10.38
N PHE A 107 8.20 -2.39 -11.51
CA PHE A 107 8.76 -3.71 -11.72
C PHE A 107 9.96 -3.60 -12.65
N ASN A 108 10.99 -4.38 -12.38
CA ASN A 108 12.15 -4.55 -13.24
C ASN A 108 12.45 -6.05 -13.36
N ASN A 109 12.52 -6.56 -14.59
CA ASN A 109 12.66 -7.99 -14.86
C ASN A 109 11.64 -8.87 -14.08
N GLY A 110 10.38 -8.47 -14.04
CA GLY A 110 9.30 -9.18 -13.36
C GLY A 110 9.32 -9.11 -11.82
N LYS A 111 10.26 -8.36 -11.22
CA LYS A 111 10.38 -8.21 -9.76
C LYS A 111 10.05 -6.77 -9.34
N ILE A 112 9.41 -6.62 -8.20
CA ILE A 112 9.15 -5.29 -7.62
C ILE A 112 10.50 -4.64 -7.29
N SER A 113 10.77 -3.46 -7.85
CA SER A 113 12.05 -2.75 -7.74
C SER A 113 11.96 -1.43 -6.98
N SER A 114 10.81 -0.78 -6.98
CA SER A 114 10.56 0.40 -6.15
C SER A 114 9.11 0.51 -5.74
N GLY A 115 8.85 1.25 -4.66
CA GLY A 115 7.51 1.54 -4.16
C GLY A 115 7.38 2.97 -3.70
N CYS A 116 6.22 3.57 -3.96
CA CYS A 116 5.84 4.89 -3.50
C CYS A 116 4.39 4.85 -3.04
N ILE A 117 4.11 5.26 -1.80
CA ILE A 117 2.78 5.39 -1.22
C ILE A 117 2.63 6.79 -0.68
N TYR A 118 1.58 7.48 -1.08
CA TYR A 118 1.31 8.85 -0.62
C TYR A 118 -0.06 8.96 0.04
N ASP A 119 -0.05 9.39 1.30
CA ASP A 119 -1.23 9.82 2.05
C ASP A 119 -1.44 11.32 1.81
N PRO A 120 -2.47 11.73 1.05
CA PRO A 120 -2.71 13.14 0.77
C PRO A 120 -3.27 13.91 1.97
N ILE A 121 -3.90 13.23 2.92
CA ILE A 121 -4.50 13.83 4.11
C ILE A 121 -3.40 14.24 5.10
N ARG A 122 -2.49 13.30 5.43
CA ARG A 122 -1.37 13.55 6.37
C ARG A 122 -0.16 14.16 5.69
N LYS A 123 -0.16 14.25 4.34
CA LYS A 123 0.98 14.68 3.51
C LYS A 123 2.23 13.82 3.80
N GLU A 124 2.02 12.53 3.95
CA GLU A 124 3.06 11.55 4.21
C GLU A 124 3.41 10.81 2.92
N LEU A 125 4.68 10.88 2.54
CA LEU A 125 5.22 10.20 1.38
C LEU A 125 6.15 9.09 1.83
N PHE A 126 5.72 7.85 1.68
CA PHE A 126 6.53 6.66 1.89
C PHE A 126 7.13 6.23 0.56
N TYR A 127 8.42 5.93 0.52
CA TYR A 127 9.08 5.45 -0.69
C TYR A 127 10.28 4.56 -0.39
N CYS A 128 10.59 3.68 -1.34
CA CYS A 128 11.74 2.79 -1.28
C CYS A 128 12.20 2.39 -2.68
N GLU A 129 13.44 1.93 -2.75
CA GLU A 129 14.03 1.29 -3.91
C GLU A 129 14.90 0.14 -3.43
N THR A 130 14.93 -0.96 -4.17
CA THR A 130 15.70 -2.18 -3.81
C THR A 130 17.14 -1.84 -3.40
N GLY A 131 17.53 -2.28 -2.20
CA GLY A 131 18.85 -2.09 -1.61
C GLY A 131 19.13 -0.69 -1.04
N LYS A 132 18.16 0.24 -1.08
CA LYS A 132 18.35 1.61 -0.60
C LYS A 132 17.61 1.91 0.70
N GLY A 133 16.77 0.98 1.17
CA GLY A 133 15.96 1.14 2.36
C GLY A 133 14.68 1.94 2.11
N SER A 134 13.86 2.04 3.15
CA SER A 134 12.56 2.73 3.14
C SER A 134 12.60 4.06 3.85
N TYR A 135 11.81 5.01 3.36
CA TYR A 135 11.78 6.39 3.84
C TYR A 135 10.36 6.91 3.99
N LEU A 136 10.14 7.75 4.99
CA LEU A 136 8.95 8.60 5.16
C LEU A 136 9.40 10.07 5.19
N ASN A 137 8.95 10.86 4.23
CA ASN A 137 9.28 12.29 4.16
C ASN A 137 10.79 12.55 4.40
N GLU A 138 11.68 11.88 3.66
CA GLU A 138 13.15 11.92 3.74
C GLU A 138 13.78 11.25 4.98
N LYS A 139 13.00 10.81 5.96
CA LYS A 139 13.52 10.11 7.13
C LYS A 139 13.49 8.60 6.88
N ARG A 140 14.63 7.94 7.11
CA ARG A 140 14.71 6.48 7.01
C ARG A 140 13.81 5.84 8.06
N ILE A 141 13.02 4.85 7.63
CA ILE A 141 12.10 4.10 8.49
C ILE A 141 12.50 2.64 8.58
N ARG A 142 12.00 1.96 9.61
CA ARG A 142 12.17 0.53 9.84
C ARG A 142 10.89 -0.05 10.44
N VAL A 143 10.67 -1.33 10.24
CA VAL A 143 9.63 -2.10 10.94
C VAL A 143 9.83 -2.04 12.45
N SER A 144 8.77 -2.30 13.21
CA SER A 144 8.85 -2.30 14.67
C SER A 144 9.81 -3.40 15.19
N GLY A 145 10.40 -3.16 16.34
CA GLY A 145 11.17 -4.18 17.07
C GLY A 145 10.33 -4.99 18.06
N ARG A 146 8.99 -4.81 18.07
CA ARG A 146 8.08 -5.55 18.97
C ARG A 146 7.94 -6.99 18.49
N ASP A 147 8.15 -7.95 19.36
CA ASP A 147 8.18 -9.38 19.07
C ASP A 147 7.08 -10.19 19.78
N LEU A 148 6.42 -9.58 20.77
CA LEU A 148 5.33 -10.22 21.52
C LEU A 148 3.99 -10.03 20.79
N ILE A 149 3.31 -11.12 20.49
CA ILE A 149 1.95 -11.11 19.92
C ILE A 149 0.98 -10.42 20.86
N MET A 150 1.05 -10.71 22.13
CA MET A 150 0.23 -10.04 23.14
C MET A 150 0.46 -8.53 23.11
N LYS A 151 -0.61 -7.74 22.92
CA LYS A 151 -0.60 -6.28 22.76
C LYS A 151 -0.01 -5.79 21.45
N SER A 152 0.32 -6.66 20.48
CA SER A 152 0.70 -6.21 19.15
C SER A 152 -0.48 -5.56 18.43
N LEU A 153 -0.20 -4.61 17.55
CA LEU A 153 -1.18 -3.97 16.67
C LEU A 153 -1.08 -4.59 15.28
N ILE A 154 -2.10 -5.36 14.90
CA ILE A 154 -2.15 -6.09 13.64
C ILE A 154 -3.23 -5.46 12.76
N ASN A 155 -2.85 -5.02 11.58
CA ASN A 155 -3.79 -4.59 10.55
C ASN A 155 -4.22 -5.81 9.72
N CYS A 156 -5.50 -5.89 9.41
CA CYS A 156 -6.06 -6.95 8.56
C CYS A 156 -6.79 -6.34 7.36
N GLY A 157 -6.75 -7.04 6.24
CA GLY A 157 -7.57 -6.70 5.09
C GLY A 157 -9.06 -6.82 5.36
N SER A 158 -9.88 -6.05 4.64
CA SER A 158 -11.31 -5.92 4.92
C SER A 158 -12.14 -7.06 4.34
N ASP A 159 -11.74 -7.64 3.20
CA ASP A 159 -12.70 -8.35 2.36
C ASP A 159 -12.46 -9.87 2.26
N ASN A 160 -11.30 -10.36 2.65
CA ASN A 160 -10.89 -11.71 2.27
C ASN A 160 -10.28 -12.56 3.40
N LEU A 161 -9.98 -11.98 4.57
CA LEU A 161 -9.51 -12.76 5.70
C LEU A 161 -10.69 -13.52 6.33
N GLU A 162 -10.49 -14.80 6.64
CA GLU A 162 -11.55 -15.59 7.24
C GLU A 162 -11.80 -15.15 8.69
N ILE A 163 -13.05 -15.21 9.13
CA ILE A 163 -13.44 -14.85 10.51
C ILE A 163 -12.63 -15.66 11.51
N ASN A 164 -12.40 -16.95 11.23
CA ASN A 164 -11.59 -17.84 12.07
C ASN A 164 -10.14 -17.33 12.25
N ASP A 165 -9.52 -16.78 11.23
CA ASP A 165 -8.16 -16.22 11.32
C ASP A 165 -8.14 -14.98 12.23
N ILE A 166 -9.17 -14.13 12.11
CA ILE A 166 -9.32 -12.97 12.99
C ILE A 166 -9.54 -13.40 14.45
N GLU A 167 -10.33 -14.44 14.69
CA GLU A 167 -10.57 -14.98 16.03
C GLU A 167 -9.30 -15.57 16.65
N LYS A 168 -8.48 -16.32 15.88
CA LYS A 168 -7.18 -16.82 16.31
C LYS A 168 -6.25 -15.68 16.74
N LEU A 169 -6.18 -14.62 15.92
CA LEU A 169 -5.36 -13.45 16.24
C LEU A 169 -5.84 -12.74 17.51
N LYS A 170 -7.14 -12.55 17.69
CA LYS A 170 -7.71 -11.97 18.91
C LYS A 170 -7.42 -12.83 20.15
N SER A 171 -7.59 -14.14 20.03
CA SER A 171 -7.33 -15.10 21.12
C SER A 171 -5.86 -15.11 21.55
N SER A 172 -4.94 -14.72 20.66
CA SER A 172 -3.52 -14.56 20.98
C SER A 172 -3.20 -13.28 21.77
N GLY A 173 -4.20 -12.43 22.04
CA GLY A 173 -4.06 -11.17 22.79
C GLY A 173 -3.63 -9.96 21.96
N SER A 174 -3.64 -10.07 20.62
CA SER A 174 -3.34 -8.95 19.72
C SER A 174 -4.50 -7.97 19.60
N GLN A 175 -4.20 -6.74 19.20
CA GLN A 175 -5.18 -5.70 18.87
C GLN A 175 -5.36 -5.63 17.35
N ILE A 176 -6.56 -5.88 16.86
CA ILE A 176 -6.86 -5.92 15.43
C ILE A 176 -7.36 -4.55 14.94
N ARG A 177 -6.94 -4.17 13.75
CA ARG A 177 -7.49 -3.03 12.98
C ARG A 177 -7.84 -3.51 11.58
N ILE A 178 -9.00 -3.09 11.10
CA ILE A 178 -9.45 -3.26 9.72
C ILE A 178 -9.68 -1.85 9.19
N SER A 179 -8.66 -1.29 8.52
CA SER A 179 -8.65 0.12 8.15
C SER A 179 -9.32 0.40 6.81
N GLY A 180 -9.41 -0.61 5.94
CA GLY A 180 -9.89 -0.48 4.58
C GLY A 180 -8.94 0.24 3.62
N CYS A 181 -7.64 0.36 3.97
CA CYS A 181 -6.61 0.98 3.12
C CYS A 181 -5.29 0.20 3.18
N ALA A 182 -5.20 -0.88 2.42
CA ALA A 182 -4.05 -1.81 2.40
C ALA A 182 -2.70 -1.12 2.18
N ALA A 183 -2.65 -0.11 1.31
CA ALA A 183 -1.42 0.63 1.07
C ALA A 183 -0.90 1.34 2.33
N LEU A 184 -1.78 2.00 3.10
CA LEU A 184 -1.37 2.64 4.37
C LEU A 184 -1.08 1.62 5.45
N ASP A 185 -1.81 0.51 5.50
CA ASP A 185 -1.55 -0.55 6.47
C ASP A 185 -0.14 -1.11 6.32
N LEU A 186 0.29 -1.41 5.10
CA LEU A 186 1.67 -1.84 4.80
C LEU A 186 2.70 -0.73 5.07
N ALA A 187 2.40 0.53 4.74
CA ALA A 187 3.27 1.66 5.03
C ALA A 187 3.45 1.86 6.55
N TRP A 188 2.42 1.59 7.34
CA TRP A 188 2.49 1.66 8.79
C TRP A 188 3.29 0.49 9.39
N VAL A 189 3.22 -0.70 8.81
CA VAL A 189 4.13 -1.80 9.17
C VAL A 189 5.58 -1.40 8.86
N ALA A 190 5.85 -0.88 7.66
CA ALA A 190 7.20 -0.46 7.27
C ALA A 190 7.78 0.66 8.16
N SER A 191 6.92 1.50 8.74
CA SER A 191 7.32 2.59 9.65
C SER A 191 7.25 2.23 11.14
N GLY A 192 6.92 0.99 11.48
CA GLY A 192 6.81 0.51 12.86
C GLY A 192 5.62 1.08 13.64
N ARG A 193 4.65 1.72 12.96
CA ARG A 193 3.40 2.22 13.57
C ARG A 193 2.46 1.07 13.91
N SER A 194 2.38 0.07 13.04
CA SER A 194 1.76 -1.23 13.32
C SER A 194 2.79 -2.34 13.25
N ASP A 195 2.46 -3.49 13.81
CA ASP A 195 3.41 -4.60 13.97
C ASP A 195 3.33 -5.59 12.83
N ALA A 196 2.13 -5.74 12.26
CA ALA A 196 1.90 -6.66 11.17
C ALA A 196 0.71 -6.24 10.28
N TYR A 197 0.67 -6.84 9.10
CA TYR A 197 -0.45 -6.81 8.18
C TYR A 197 -0.71 -8.20 7.62
N LEU A 198 -1.98 -8.63 7.62
CA LEU A 198 -2.44 -9.89 7.02
C LEU A 198 -3.63 -9.63 6.11
N ASP A 199 -3.60 -10.22 4.90
CA ASP A 199 -4.71 -10.11 3.93
C ASP A 199 -4.66 -11.25 2.89
N LYS A 200 -5.76 -11.36 2.13
CA LYS A 200 -5.77 -12.00 0.82
C LYS A 200 -5.68 -10.89 -0.23
N ILE A 201 -4.65 -10.93 -1.07
CA ILE A 201 -4.13 -9.75 -1.76
C ILE A 201 -4.56 -9.58 -3.21
N ASP A 202 -4.53 -8.32 -3.65
CA ASP A 202 -4.50 -7.91 -5.05
C ASP A 202 -3.11 -7.31 -5.40
N LEU A 203 -2.59 -7.66 -6.58
CA LEU A 203 -1.30 -7.19 -7.07
C LEU A 203 -1.21 -5.64 -7.05
N PHE A 204 -2.25 -4.97 -7.50
CA PHE A 204 -2.25 -3.52 -7.66
C PHE A 204 -2.28 -2.80 -6.31
N GLU A 205 -2.90 -3.39 -5.30
CA GLU A 205 -3.02 -2.77 -3.98
C GLU A 205 -1.76 -2.92 -3.14
N HIS A 206 -1.05 -4.04 -3.27
CA HIS A 206 -0.03 -4.46 -2.30
C HIS A 206 1.42 -4.29 -2.77
N SER A 207 1.67 -4.21 -4.09
CA SER A 207 3.05 -4.21 -4.63
C SER A 207 3.97 -3.16 -4.03
N ALA A 208 3.53 -1.91 -3.92
CA ALA A 208 4.35 -0.84 -3.34
C ALA A 208 4.60 -1.05 -1.85
N GLY A 209 3.60 -1.57 -1.12
CA GLY A 209 3.72 -1.88 0.30
C GLY A 209 4.64 -3.05 0.59
N ILE A 210 4.62 -4.10 -0.24
CA ILE A 210 5.49 -5.27 -0.10
C ILE A 210 6.96 -4.85 -0.12
N ILE A 211 7.38 -4.12 -1.14
CA ILE A 211 8.78 -3.69 -1.21
C ILE A 211 9.12 -2.69 -0.10
N LEU A 212 8.17 -1.82 0.28
CA LEU A 212 8.39 -0.86 1.36
C LEU A 212 8.68 -1.58 2.70
N VAL A 213 7.92 -2.63 3.02
CA VAL A 213 8.15 -3.43 4.24
C VAL A 213 9.48 -4.17 4.16
N ARG A 214 9.82 -4.79 3.03
CA ARG A 214 11.10 -5.51 2.84
C ARG A 214 12.29 -4.58 3.00
N GLU A 215 12.28 -3.43 2.38
CA GLU A 215 13.34 -2.43 2.46
C GLU A 215 13.42 -1.75 3.85
N ALA A 216 12.36 -1.84 4.65
CA ALA A 216 12.35 -1.44 6.06
C ALA A 216 12.87 -2.53 7.01
N GLY A 217 13.30 -3.69 6.49
CA GLY A 217 13.83 -4.82 7.26
C GLY A 217 12.76 -5.81 7.75
N GLY A 218 11.55 -5.75 7.19
CA GLY A 218 10.47 -6.71 7.44
C GLY A 218 10.45 -7.87 6.45
N PHE A 219 9.62 -8.85 6.75
CA PHE A 219 9.31 -9.98 5.88
C PHE A 219 7.90 -9.84 5.31
N CYS A 220 7.76 -10.24 4.06
CA CYS A 220 6.47 -10.41 3.38
C CYS A 220 6.48 -11.75 2.68
N THR A 221 5.56 -12.65 3.06
CA THR A 221 5.38 -13.98 2.45
C THR A 221 3.89 -14.32 2.32
N ASP A 222 3.57 -15.37 1.58
CA ASP A 222 2.28 -16.03 1.68
C ASP A 222 2.14 -16.75 3.04
N PHE A 223 0.98 -17.31 3.34
CA PHE A 223 0.74 -18.03 4.59
C PHE A 223 1.48 -19.39 4.67
N SER A 224 2.12 -19.84 3.58
CA SER A 224 3.03 -20.99 3.61
C SER A 224 4.50 -20.62 3.78
N MET A 225 4.82 -19.36 4.04
CA MET A 225 6.17 -18.79 4.17
C MET A 225 6.96 -18.79 2.85
N ALA A 226 6.30 -18.84 1.71
CA ALA A 226 6.92 -18.72 0.40
C ALA A 226 6.80 -17.30 -0.15
N GLU A 227 7.73 -16.93 -1.04
CA GLU A 227 7.66 -15.63 -1.77
C GLU A 227 6.69 -15.69 -2.96
N ASN A 228 5.58 -16.40 -2.82
CA ASN A 228 4.59 -16.62 -3.87
C ASN A 228 3.27 -15.88 -3.62
N MET A 229 3.34 -14.78 -2.90
CA MET A 229 2.20 -13.98 -2.45
C MET A 229 1.27 -13.59 -3.59
N LEU A 230 1.82 -13.10 -4.70
CA LEU A 230 1.03 -12.58 -5.82
C LEU A 230 0.20 -13.67 -6.51
N ASN A 231 0.73 -14.91 -6.61
CA ASN A 231 0.02 -16.03 -7.20
C ASN A 231 -1.00 -16.65 -6.23
N LYS A 232 -0.63 -16.78 -4.94
CA LYS A 232 -1.53 -17.32 -3.92
C LYS A 232 -2.53 -16.31 -3.39
N LYS A 233 -2.32 -15.03 -3.69
CA LYS A 233 -3.15 -13.92 -3.22
C LYS A 233 -3.27 -13.90 -1.68
N GLU A 234 -2.16 -14.09 -1.00
CA GLU A 234 -2.05 -14.09 0.46
C GLU A 234 -0.84 -13.28 0.88
N ILE A 235 -0.94 -12.52 1.96
CA ILE A 235 0.19 -11.79 2.53
C ILE A 235 0.17 -11.82 4.06
N CYS A 236 1.34 -12.14 4.64
CA CYS A 236 1.72 -11.81 5.99
C CYS A 236 2.94 -10.91 5.93
N ALA A 237 2.83 -9.69 6.45
CA ALA A 237 3.90 -8.69 6.48
C ALA A 237 4.17 -8.25 7.92
N ALA A 238 5.41 -8.39 8.41
CA ALA A 238 5.80 -8.01 9.77
C ALA A 238 7.32 -7.94 9.90
N ASN A 239 7.84 -7.61 11.09
CA ASN A 239 9.23 -7.88 11.42
C ASN A 239 9.50 -9.40 11.49
N PRO A 240 10.77 -9.87 11.39
CA PRO A 240 11.07 -11.30 11.26
C PRO A 240 10.50 -12.18 12.38
N THR A 241 10.56 -11.74 13.64
CA THR A 241 10.08 -12.51 14.80
C THR A 241 8.56 -12.58 14.82
N MET A 242 7.90 -11.44 14.66
CA MET A 242 6.45 -11.34 14.61
C MET A 242 5.86 -12.14 13.45
N HIS A 243 6.49 -12.08 12.28
CA HIS A 243 6.09 -12.81 11.08
C HIS A 243 6.01 -14.32 11.35
N ASN A 244 7.07 -14.92 11.90
CA ASN A 244 7.11 -16.34 12.22
C ASN A 244 6.02 -16.75 13.22
N ASN A 245 5.77 -15.92 14.23
CA ASN A 245 4.75 -16.17 15.24
C ASN A 245 3.34 -16.11 14.63
N LEU A 246 3.06 -15.13 13.78
CA LEU A 246 1.76 -14.98 13.12
C LEU A 246 1.44 -16.13 12.17
N ILE A 247 2.41 -16.55 11.37
CA ILE A 247 2.21 -17.70 10.48
C ILE A 247 1.88 -18.97 11.26
N LYS A 248 2.50 -19.20 12.42
CA LYS A 248 2.15 -20.34 13.30
C LYS A 248 0.70 -20.25 13.78
N ILE A 249 0.22 -19.07 14.17
CA ILE A 249 -1.16 -18.87 14.65
C ILE A 249 -2.17 -19.14 13.52
N ILE A 250 -1.92 -18.62 12.32
CA ILE A 250 -2.83 -18.79 11.17
C ILE A 250 -2.88 -20.25 10.70
N ARG A 251 -1.74 -20.96 10.71
CA ARG A 251 -1.64 -22.35 10.21
C ARG A 251 -2.06 -23.42 11.22
N ASN A 252 -2.07 -23.11 12.51
CA ASN A 252 -2.56 -24.06 13.52
C ASN A 252 -4.08 -24.12 13.46
N THR A 253 -4.55 -25.15 12.77
CA THR A 253 -5.95 -25.59 12.70
C THR A 253 -6.32 -26.35 13.94
#